data_0dded3fa6f8c79c1c4dfee03ec83e10c
#
_entry.id   0dded3fa6f8c79c1c4dfee03ec83e10c
#
_cell.length_a   1.000
_cell.length_b   1.000
_cell.length_c   1.000
_cell.angle_alpha   90.00
_cell.angle_beta   90.00
_cell.angle_gamma   90.00
#
_symmetry.space_group_name_H-M   'P 1'
#
loop_
_entity.id
_entity.type
_entity.pdbx_description
1 polymer ?
#
loop_
_entity_poly.entity_id
_entity_poly.type
_entity_poly.pdbx_seq_one_letter_code
_entity_poly.pdbx_strand_id
1 'polypeptide(L)'
;MFLLKKIAGEWVSPLSVIVAILAFGLVLVWFTRRQRLGKLLSTAGFLLFVLVAYGALGGPALRALEGDYTPLASPPADIKWIVVLGGGATSDPDLPPAQRASQATLARAVEGVRLYRLLPGAKLVVSGAAVLAGGADADTMAAIAQELGVPRDAVVRDTVSPDTETQARTMRALTKGERCIVVTSAAHMRRSLALFRKAGVDALPAPTHFLSQRNASLSLGDFFPKTGHIHGADVAAHEYLGLAWARLTGRI
;
A
#
# COMPACT_ATOMS: atom_id res chain seq x y z
N MET A 1 -2.86 20.31 6.35
CA MET A 1 -1.57 19.61 6.47
C MET A 1 -1.56 18.23 5.80
N PHE A 2 -2.63 17.42 5.89
CA PHE A 2 -2.74 16.09 5.24
C PHE A 2 -2.68 16.15 3.70
N LEU A 3 -3.44 17.04 3.05
CA LEU A 3 -3.45 17.25 1.59
C LEU A 3 -2.07 17.61 1.02
N LEU A 4 -1.35 18.53 1.67
CA LEU A 4 -0.01 18.93 1.25
C LEU A 4 0.98 17.75 1.29
N LYS A 5 0.85 16.86 2.29
CA LYS A 5 1.67 15.64 2.37
C LYS A 5 1.36 14.67 1.24
N LYS A 6 0.08 14.50 0.89
CA LYS A 6 -0.35 13.60 -0.18
C LYS A 6 0.16 14.12 -1.53
N ILE A 7 -0.03 15.41 -1.83
CA ILE A 7 0.47 16.03 -3.05
C ILE A 7 2.01 15.96 -3.12
N ALA A 8 2.71 16.28 -2.03
CA ALA A 8 4.17 16.18 -1.98
C ALA A 8 4.66 14.74 -2.20
N GLY A 9 3.93 13.74 -1.70
CA GLY A 9 4.25 12.32 -1.91
C GLY A 9 4.17 11.91 -3.38
N GLU A 10 3.18 12.39 -4.12
CA GLU A 10 3.01 12.10 -5.56
C GLU A 10 4.14 12.74 -6.40
N TRP A 11 4.60 13.93 -6.04
CA TRP A 11 5.71 14.61 -6.73
C TRP A 11 7.07 13.95 -6.52
N VAL A 12 7.24 13.19 -5.44
CA VAL A 12 8.49 12.50 -5.12
C VAL A 12 8.47 11.04 -5.61
N SER A 13 7.42 10.63 -6.34
CA SER A 13 7.41 9.30 -6.96
C SER A 13 8.55 9.16 -7.98
N PRO A 14 9.19 7.98 -8.10
CA PRO A 14 10.26 7.74 -9.08
C PRO A 14 9.89 8.17 -10.49
N LEU A 15 8.66 7.91 -10.91
CA LEU A 15 8.20 8.28 -12.25
C LEU A 15 8.12 9.81 -12.41
N SER A 16 7.56 10.53 -11.43
CA SER A 16 7.47 12.00 -11.45
C SER A 16 8.84 12.65 -11.50
N VAL A 17 9.79 12.16 -10.72
CA VAL A 17 11.19 12.65 -10.72
C VAL A 17 11.85 12.42 -12.08
N ILE A 18 11.69 11.23 -12.68
CA ILE A 18 12.24 10.90 -13.99
C ILE A 18 11.67 11.85 -15.06
N VAL A 19 10.35 12.05 -15.06
CA VAL A 19 9.67 12.95 -16.01
C VAL A 19 10.16 14.40 -15.83
N ALA A 20 10.33 14.86 -14.61
CA ALA A 20 10.87 16.19 -14.33
C ALA A 20 12.30 16.38 -14.83
N ILE A 21 13.18 15.39 -14.61
CA ILE A 21 14.56 15.41 -15.11
C ILE A 21 14.58 15.45 -16.64
N LEU A 22 13.79 14.61 -17.30
CA LEU A 22 13.67 14.56 -18.76
C LEU A 22 13.16 15.88 -19.33
N ALA A 23 12.06 16.41 -18.77
CA ALA A 23 11.45 17.65 -19.21
C ALA A 23 12.44 18.83 -19.05
N PHE A 24 13.09 18.94 -17.89
CA PHE A 24 14.08 19.99 -17.66
C PHE A 24 15.31 19.84 -18.58
N GLY A 25 15.78 18.62 -18.79
CA GLY A 25 16.87 18.35 -19.74
C GLY A 25 16.50 18.79 -21.17
N LEU A 26 15.31 18.48 -21.65
CA LEU A 26 14.81 18.89 -22.95
C LEU A 26 14.68 20.41 -23.06
N VAL A 27 14.15 21.09 -22.04
CA VAL A 27 14.10 22.57 -22.02
C VAL A 27 15.48 23.18 -22.17
N LEU A 28 16.50 22.63 -21.49
CA LEU A 28 17.87 23.12 -21.64
C LEU A 28 18.43 22.89 -23.05
N VAL A 29 18.09 21.75 -23.68
CA VAL A 29 18.56 21.46 -25.06
C VAL A 29 17.95 22.40 -26.07
N TRP A 30 16.60 22.66 -25.98
CA TRP A 30 15.87 23.36 -27.02
C TRP A 30 15.85 24.89 -26.84
N PHE A 31 15.82 25.36 -25.59
CA PHE A 31 15.56 26.77 -25.29
C PHE A 31 16.74 27.52 -24.64
N THR A 32 17.89 26.84 -24.40
CA THR A 32 19.02 27.50 -23.75
C THR A 32 20.36 27.20 -24.45
N ARG A 33 21.38 27.99 -24.10
CA ARG A 33 22.77 27.74 -24.54
C ARG A 33 23.44 26.58 -23.76
N ARG A 34 22.81 26.03 -22.75
CA ARG A 34 23.37 24.95 -21.89
C ARG A 34 23.06 23.54 -22.44
N GLN A 35 23.16 23.35 -23.74
CA GLN A 35 22.80 22.10 -24.41
C GLN A 35 23.56 20.86 -23.89
N ARG A 36 24.84 21.02 -23.49
CA ARG A 36 25.59 19.87 -22.92
C ARG A 36 24.98 19.35 -21.63
N LEU A 37 24.60 20.28 -20.74
CA LEU A 37 23.91 19.92 -19.50
C LEU A 37 22.53 19.29 -19.78
N GLY A 38 21.78 19.86 -20.73
CA GLY A 38 20.49 19.33 -21.14
C GLY A 38 20.60 17.89 -21.69
N LYS A 39 21.57 17.62 -22.57
CA LYS A 39 21.85 16.27 -23.07
C LYS A 39 22.22 15.30 -21.94
N LEU A 40 23.09 15.73 -21.00
CA LEU A 40 23.46 14.91 -19.85
C LEU A 40 22.25 14.53 -18.99
N LEU A 41 21.40 15.50 -18.64
CA LEU A 41 20.21 15.27 -17.83
C LEU A 41 19.19 14.39 -18.55
N SER A 42 18.93 14.63 -19.86
CA SER A 42 18.02 13.77 -20.62
C SER A 42 18.52 12.34 -20.74
N THR A 43 19.85 12.14 -20.95
CA THR A 43 20.43 10.80 -20.96
C THR A 43 20.35 10.13 -19.59
N ALA A 44 20.65 10.85 -18.51
CA ALA A 44 20.55 10.32 -17.15
C ALA A 44 19.08 9.96 -16.79
N GLY A 45 18.12 10.82 -17.13
CA GLY A 45 16.70 10.55 -16.93
C GLY A 45 16.23 9.33 -17.71
N PHE A 46 16.66 9.18 -18.97
CA PHE A 46 16.35 8.01 -19.79
C PHE A 46 16.94 6.71 -19.21
N LEU A 47 18.22 6.74 -18.80
CA LEU A 47 18.85 5.58 -18.18
C LEU A 47 18.17 5.20 -16.86
N LEU A 48 17.81 6.18 -16.05
CA LEU A 48 17.05 5.95 -14.81
C LEU A 48 15.68 5.33 -15.10
N PHE A 49 14.97 5.84 -16.12
CA PHE A 49 13.71 5.24 -16.59
C PHE A 49 13.89 3.77 -16.98
N VAL A 50 14.92 3.46 -17.77
CA VAL A 50 15.23 2.08 -18.19
C VAL A 50 15.48 1.20 -16.95
N LEU A 51 16.32 1.63 -16.01
CA LEU A 51 16.61 0.88 -14.78
C LEU A 51 15.34 0.60 -13.95
N VAL A 52 14.43 1.56 -13.88
CA VAL A 52 13.14 1.38 -13.18
C VAL A 52 12.23 0.44 -13.97
N ALA A 53 12.09 0.63 -15.29
CA ALA A 53 11.19 -0.16 -16.14
C ALA A 53 11.61 -1.65 -16.24
N TYR A 54 12.90 -1.94 -16.12
CA TYR A 54 13.44 -3.31 -16.04
C TYR A 54 13.49 -3.86 -14.59
N GLY A 55 13.05 -3.08 -13.60
CA GLY A 55 12.98 -3.51 -12.20
C GLY A 55 14.31 -3.56 -11.46
N ALA A 56 15.39 -3.05 -12.06
CA ALA A 56 16.73 -3.09 -11.47
C ALA A 56 16.83 -2.32 -10.14
N LEU A 57 16.09 -1.24 -9.99
CA LEU A 57 16.07 -0.43 -8.77
C LEU A 57 14.89 -0.78 -7.85
N GLY A 58 13.67 -0.79 -8.41
CA GLY A 58 12.44 -1.04 -7.62
C GLY A 58 12.32 -2.46 -7.12
N GLY A 59 12.75 -3.45 -7.89
CA GLY A 59 12.61 -4.86 -7.54
C GLY A 59 13.34 -5.26 -6.26
N PRO A 60 14.65 -4.97 -6.07
CA PRO A 60 15.35 -5.24 -4.82
C PRO A 60 14.75 -4.49 -3.63
N ALA A 61 14.38 -3.21 -3.80
CA ALA A 61 13.78 -2.39 -2.76
C ALA A 61 12.44 -2.97 -2.28
N LEU A 62 11.59 -3.39 -3.23
CA LEU A 62 10.30 -4.01 -2.95
C LEU A 62 10.48 -5.37 -2.26
N ARG A 63 11.38 -6.22 -2.76
CA ARG A 63 11.70 -7.51 -2.11
C ARG A 63 12.19 -7.34 -0.66
N ALA A 64 12.95 -6.29 -0.37
CA ALA A 64 13.40 -6.01 1.00
C ALA A 64 12.26 -5.59 1.94
N LEU A 65 11.18 -4.96 1.41
CA LEU A 65 9.99 -4.64 2.19
C LEU A 65 9.08 -5.85 2.44
N GLU A 66 8.95 -6.71 1.43
CA GLU A 66 8.03 -7.85 1.45
C GLU A 66 8.65 -9.13 2.00
N GLY A 67 9.99 -9.25 1.96
CA GLY A 67 10.72 -10.47 2.28
C GLY A 67 10.65 -10.90 3.75
N ASP A 68 10.45 -9.94 4.66
CA ASP A 68 10.34 -10.20 6.10
C ASP A 68 9.04 -10.92 6.49
N TYR A 69 8.07 -11.02 5.57
CA TYR A 69 6.73 -11.49 5.87
C TYR A 69 6.31 -12.66 4.98
N THR A 70 5.62 -13.63 5.58
CA THR A 70 5.01 -14.76 4.88
C THR A 70 3.49 -14.70 5.04
N PRO A 71 2.72 -15.17 4.04
CA PRO A 71 1.28 -15.30 4.18
C PRO A 71 0.90 -16.09 5.45
N LEU A 72 -0.10 -15.60 6.18
CA LEU A 72 -0.58 -16.25 7.39
C LEU A 72 -1.51 -17.42 7.01
N ALA A 73 -0.94 -18.64 6.92
CA ALA A 73 -1.70 -19.81 6.52
C ALA A 73 -2.66 -20.29 7.63
N SER A 74 -2.19 -20.34 8.88
CA SER A 74 -2.94 -20.83 10.04
C SER A 74 -2.91 -19.76 11.14
N PRO A 75 -3.98 -18.99 11.34
CA PRO A 75 -4.04 -18.03 12.42
C PRO A 75 -4.23 -18.74 13.78
N PRO A 76 -3.73 -18.17 14.89
CA PRO A 76 -4.02 -18.66 16.24
C PRO A 76 -5.52 -18.61 16.53
N ALA A 77 -6.08 -19.65 17.14
CA ALA A 77 -7.52 -19.80 17.34
C ALA A 77 -8.12 -18.84 18.38
N ASP A 78 -7.29 -18.24 19.21
CA ASP A 78 -7.67 -17.26 20.26
C ASP A 78 -7.88 -15.85 19.77
N ILE A 79 -7.56 -15.57 18.51
CA ILE A 79 -7.72 -14.24 17.91
C ILE A 79 -9.20 -13.92 17.66
N LYS A 80 -9.64 -12.79 18.21
CA LYS A 80 -11.03 -12.29 18.06
C LYS A 80 -11.18 -11.13 17.07
N TRP A 81 -10.09 -10.53 16.64
CA TRP A 81 -10.08 -9.32 15.84
C TRP A 81 -9.21 -9.45 14.59
N ILE A 82 -9.83 -9.29 13.43
CA ILE A 82 -9.15 -9.25 12.13
C ILE A 82 -9.33 -7.84 11.59
N VAL A 83 -8.23 -7.10 11.45
CA VAL A 83 -8.22 -5.69 11.04
C VAL A 83 -7.70 -5.60 9.61
N VAL A 84 -8.54 -5.14 8.69
CA VAL A 84 -8.21 -4.97 7.27
C VAL A 84 -8.02 -3.47 6.99
N LEU A 85 -6.81 -3.09 6.57
CA LEU A 85 -6.49 -1.71 6.24
C LEU A 85 -6.82 -1.40 4.78
N GLY A 86 -7.48 -0.28 4.52
CA GLY A 86 -7.80 0.17 3.17
C GLY A 86 -6.54 0.52 2.34
N GLY A 87 -6.70 0.53 1.04
CA GLY A 87 -5.63 0.83 0.08
C GLY A 87 -6.12 1.62 -1.13
N GLY A 88 -7.30 2.23 -1.03
CA GLY A 88 -7.94 3.07 -2.02
C GLY A 88 -9.25 2.47 -2.57
N ALA A 89 -10.26 3.33 -2.71
CA ALA A 89 -11.52 3.03 -3.35
C ALA A 89 -12.05 4.25 -4.12
N THR A 90 -12.83 4.02 -5.17
CA THR A 90 -13.60 5.07 -5.84
C THR A 90 -14.99 5.22 -5.22
N SER A 91 -15.57 6.40 -5.35
CA SER A 91 -16.93 6.71 -4.86
C SER A 91 -18.02 6.45 -5.89
N ASP A 92 -17.71 5.88 -7.05
CA ASP A 92 -18.69 5.65 -8.11
C ASP A 92 -19.79 4.67 -7.64
N PRO A 93 -21.04 5.13 -7.44
CA PRO A 93 -22.12 4.31 -6.91
C PRO A 93 -22.64 3.27 -7.93
N ASP A 94 -22.40 3.50 -9.23
CA ASP A 94 -22.87 2.62 -10.31
C ASP A 94 -22.01 1.37 -10.46
N LEU A 95 -20.81 1.36 -9.84
CA LEU A 95 -19.95 0.21 -9.87
C LEU A 95 -20.21 -0.77 -8.72
N PRO A 96 -20.16 -2.08 -8.98
CA PRO A 96 -20.18 -3.10 -7.93
C PRO A 96 -19.02 -2.90 -6.92
N PRO A 97 -19.16 -3.31 -5.65
CA PRO A 97 -18.14 -3.11 -4.62
C PRO A 97 -16.73 -3.56 -5.02
N ALA A 98 -16.60 -4.71 -5.67
CA ALA A 98 -15.31 -5.23 -6.12
C ALA A 98 -14.64 -4.34 -7.19
N GLN A 99 -15.41 -3.63 -8.02
CA GLN A 99 -14.88 -2.71 -9.05
C GLN A 99 -14.56 -1.32 -8.48
N ARG A 100 -15.16 -0.95 -7.35
CA ARG A 100 -14.81 0.28 -6.63
C ARG A 100 -13.48 0.17 -5.89
N ALA A 101 -13.11 -1.04 -5.48
CA ALA A 101 -11.87 -1.29 -4.75
C ALA A 101 -10.64 -1.18 -5.67
N SER A 102 -9.55 -0.57 -5.17
CA SER A 102 -8.23 -0.77 -5.77
C SER A 102 -7.82 -2.25 -5.69
N GLN A 103 -6.88 -2.69 -6.51
CA GLN A 103 -6.35 -4.06 -6.44
C GLN A 103 -5.85 -4.41 -5.02
N ALA A 104 -5.20 -3.46 -4.35
CA ALA A 104 -4.74 -3.62 -2.97
C ALA A 104 -5.91 -3.82 -2.00
N THR A 105 -6.93 -2.95 -2.07
CA THR A 105 -8.13 -3.03 -1.21
C THR A 105 -8.88 -4.34 -1.44
N LEU A 106 -9.06 -4.76 -2.69
CA LEU A 106 -9.72 -6.02 -3.01
C LEU A 106 -8.96 -7.22 -2.46
N ALA A 107 -7.63 -7.30 -2.69
CA ALA A 107 -6.80 -8.40 -2.18
C ALA A 107 -6.84 -8.46 -0.64
N ARG A 108 -6.81 -7.31 0.03
CA ARG A 108 -6.88 -7.24 1.50
C ARG A 108 -8.25 -7.65 2.02
N ALA A 109 -9.35 -7.23 1.39
CA ALA A 109 -10.70 -7.64 1.77
C ALA A 109 -10.89 -9.15 1.63
N VAL A 110 -10.45 -9.74 0.51
CA VAL A 110 -10.51 -11.20 0.27
C VAL A 110 -9.70 -11.97 1.32
N GLU A 111 -8.48 -11.51 1.64
CA GLU A 111 -7.66 -12.13 2.68
C GLU A 111 -8.30 -12.00 4.07
N GLY A 112 -8.88 -10.86 4.39
CA GLY A 112 -9.65 -10.66 5.62
C GLY A 112 -10.80 -11.65 5.76
N VAL A 113 -11.57 -11.87 4.68
CA VAL A 113 -12.65 -12.85 4.64
C VAL A 113 -12.12 -14.28 4.77
N ARG A 114 -10.98 -14.62 4.13
CA ARG A 114 -10.35 -15.94 4.29
C ARG A 114 -10.01 -16.23 5.75
N LEU A 115 -9.39 -15.27 6.43
CA LEU A 115 -9.02 -15.38 7.85
C LEU A 115 -10.25 -15.45 8.75
N TYR A 116 -11.30 -14.66 8.46
CA TYR A 116 -12.57 -14.71 9.18
C TYR A 116 -13.20 -16.09 9.16
N ARG A 117 -13.16 -16.77 7.99
CA ARG A 117 -13.68 -18.14 7.87
C ARG A 117 -12.88 -19.17 8.67
N LEU A 118 -11.60 -18.90 8.96
CA LEU A 118 -10.75 -19.77 9.78
C LEU A 118 -10.89 -19.50 11.28
N LEU A 119 -11.51 -18.39 11.68
CA LEU A 119 -11.65 -17.93 13.07
C LEU A 119 -13.12 -17.74 13.45
N PRO A 120 -13.86 -18.82 13.76
CA PRO A 120 -15.26 -18.72 14.16
C PRO A 120 -15.45 -17.78 15.37
N GLY A 121 -16.37 -16.82 15.24
CA GLY A 121 -16.66 -15.84 16.30
C GLY A 121 -15.76 -14.60 16.29
N ALA A 122 -14.75 -14.50 15.43
CA ALA A 122 -13.97 -13.28 15.27
C ALA A 122 -14.81 -12.16 14.64
N LYS A 123 -14.41 -10.90 14.88
CA LYS A 123 -14.95 -9.71 14.21
C LYS A 123 -13.99 -9.28 13.11
N LEU A 124 -14.56 -8.95 11.95
CA LEU A 124 -13.85 -8.39 10.81
C LEU A 124 -13.93 -6.86 10.86
N VAL A 125 -12.86 -6.21 11.25
CA VAL A 125 -12.77 -4.74 11.26
C VAL A 125 -12.20 -4.27 9.93
N VAL A 126 -12.94 -3.45 9.21
CA VAL A 126 -12.48 -2.82 7.96
C VAL A 126 -12.29 -1.33 8.20
N SER A 127 -11.09 -0.82 7.92
CA SER A 127 -10.68 0.53 8.32
C SER A 127 -10.13 1.33 7.15
N GLY A 128 -10.66 2.53 6.96
CA GLY A 128 -10.22 3.50 5.95
C GLY A 128 -11.31 4.51 5.65
N ALA A 129 -11.05 5.78 5.98
CA ALA A 129 -11.94 6.90 5.70
C ALA A 129 -11.91 7.27 4.21
N ALA A 130 -12.96 7.97 3.76
CA ALA A 130 -12.95 8.65 2.47
C ALA A 130 -11.87 9.73 2.46
N VAL A 131 -11.00 9.70 1.47
CA VAL A 131 -9.94 10.69 1.28
C VAL A 131 -10.14 11.38 -0.06
N LEU A 132 -10.28 12.71 -0.04
CA LEU A 132 -10.63 13.53 -1.20
C LEU A 132 -12.01 13.13 -1.78
N ALA A 133 -12.11 13.02 -3.11
CA ALA A 133 -13.32 12.62 -3.82
C ALA A 133 -13.54 11.10 -3.87
N GLY A 134 -12.72 10.31 -3.17
CA GLY A 134 -12.85 8.85 -3.13
C GLY A 134 -13.94 8.38 -2.18
N GLY A 135 -14.38 7.12 -2.33
CA GLY A 135 -15.22 6.43 -1.36
C GLY A 135 -14.45 6.04 -0.10
N ALA A 136 -15.16 5.78 1.00
CA ALA A 136 -14.52 5.19 2.17
C ALA A 136 -14.11 3.75 1.87
N ASP A 137 -12.82 3.43 2.03
CA ASP A 137 -12.31 2.07 1.85
C ASP A 137 -13.06 1.08 2.74
N ALA A 138 -13.38 1.50 3.96
CA ALA A 138 -14.11 0.68 4.93
C ALA A 138 -15.50 0.27 4.41
N ASP A 139 -16.25 1.18 3.78
CA ASP A 139 -17.59 0.84 3.23
C ASP A 139 -17.48 -0.12 2.05
N THR A 140 -16.52 0.10 1.17
CA THR A 140 -16.25 -0.77 0.03
C THR A 140 -15.82 -2.17 0.49
N MET A 141 -14.91 -2.27 1.46
CA MET A 141 -14.48 -3.56 2.01
C MET A 141 -15.59 -4.27 2.77
N ALA A 142 -16.44 -3.54 3.49
CA ALA A 142 -17.60 -4.12 4.18
C ALA A 142 -18.61 -4.73 3.19
N ALA A 143 -18.88 -4.02 2.08
CA ALA A 143 -19.75 -4.53 1.03
C ALA A 143 -19.17 -5.79 0.37
N ILE A 144 -17.87 -5.80 0.03
CA ILE A 144 -17.16 -6.98 -0.50
C ILE A 144 -17.26 -8.15 0.48
N ALA A 145 -17.00 -7.92 1.78
CA ALA A 145 -17.06 -8.97 2.79
C ALA A 145 -18.46 -9.58 2.90
N GLN A 146 -19.51 -8.74 2.85
CA GLN A 146 -20.91 -9.20 2.89
C GLN A 146 -21.29 -9.99 1.62
N GLU A 147 -20.89 -9.54 0.43
CA GLU A 147 -21.08 -10.31 -0.82
C GLU A 147 -20.37 -11.67 -0.77
N LEU A 148 -19.23 -11.74 -0.07
CA LEU A 148 -18.50 -12.99 0.16
C LEU A 148 -19.06 -13.82 1.33
N GLY A 149 -20.21 -13.44 1.91
CA GLY A 149 -20.93 -14.20 2.90
C GLY A 149 -20.57 -13.94 4.37
N VAL A 150 -19.82 -12.86 4.67
CA VAL A 150 -19.59 -12.44 6.07
C VAL A 150 -20.86 -11.77 6.61
N PRO A 151 -21.44 -12.22 7.74
CA PRO A 151 -22.61 -11.61 8.34
C PRO A 151 -22.37 -10.13 8.67
N ARG A 152 -23.40 -9.30 8.47
CA ARG A 152 -23.30 -7.85 8.66
C ARG A 152 -22.90 -7.46 10.10
N ASP A 153 -23.40 -8.20 11.07
CA ASP A 153 -23.11 -7.99 12.50
C ASP A 153 -21.68 -8.42 12.89
N ALA A 154 -21.01 -9.23 12.06
CA ALA A 154 -19.60 -9.60 12.24
C ALA A 154 -18.64 -8.54 11.68
N VAL A 155 -19.10 -7.61 10.82
CA VAL A 155 -18.29 -6.58 10.20
C VAL A 155 -18.37 -5.27 11.00
N VAL A 156 -17.23 -4.79 11.47
CA VAL A 156 -17.08 -3.49 12.14
C VAL A 156 -16.40 -2.51 11.17
N ARG A 157 -17.02 -1.35 10.94
CA ARG A 157 -16.50 -0.34 10.01
C ARG A 157 -15.86 0.81 10.76
N ASP A 158 -14.63 1.15 10.39
CA ASP A 158 -13.94 2.38 10.79
C ASP A 158 -13.81 3.30 9.57
N THR A 159 -14.77 4.19 9.41
CA THR A 159 -14.86 5.16 8.30
C THR A 159 -14.25 6.53 8.66
N VAL A 160 -13.66 6.66 9.84
CA VAL A 160 -13.18 7.96 10.34
C VAL A 160 -11.66 8.09 10.35
N SER A 161 -10.93 6.99 10.28
CA SER A 161 -9.46 6.98 10.32
C SER A 161 -8.86 7.27 8.94
N PRO A 162 -8.26 8.46 8.70
CA PRO A 162 -7.76 8.86 7.38
C PRO A 162 -6.35 8.32 7.08
N ASP A 163 -5.62 7.84 8.08
CA ASP A 163 -4.26 7.32 7.94
C ASP A 163 -4.00 6.16 8.90
N THR A 164 -2.90 5.43 8.64
CA THR A 164 -2.56 4.21 9.39
C THR A 164 -2.24 4.48 10.88
N GLU A 165 -1.75 5.67 11.23
CA GLU A 165 -1.53 6.04 12.62
C GLU A 165 -2.86 6.17 13.38
N THR A 166 -3.83 6.85 12.78
CA THR A 166 -5.18 7.01 13.36
C THR A 166 -5.88 5.65 13.41
N GLN A 167 -5.78 4.82 12.37
CA GLN A 167 -6.28 3.45 12.36
C GLN A 167 -5.74 2.64 13.54
N ALA A 168 -4.42 2.70 13.80
CA ALA A 168 -3.80 2.00 14.91
C ALA A 168 -4.34 2.46 16.27
N ARG A 169 -4.55 3.77 16.46
CA ARG A 169 -5.14 4.32 17.70
C ARG A 169 -6.60 3.89 17.87
N THR A 170 -7.40 3.92 16.81
CA THR A 170 -8.78 3.44 16.81
C THR A 170 -8.83 1.96 17.17
N MET A 171 -7.93 1.14 16.60
CA MET A 171 -7.84 -0.28 16.92
C MET A 171 -7.45 -0.52 18.38
N ARG A 172 -6.54 0.26 18.94
CA ARG A 172 -6.20 0.18 20.38
C ARG A 172 -7.43 0.34 21.27
N ALA A 173 -8.28 1.31 20.96
CA ALA A 173 -9.50 1.55 21.71
C ALA A 173 -10.54 0.43 21.51
N LEU A 174 -10.72 -0.02 20.27
CA LEU A 174 -11.70 -1.04 19.90
C LEU A 174 -11.39 -2.41 20.47
N THR A 175 -10.11 -2.85 20.36
CA THR A 175 -9.68 -4.18 20.82
C THR A 175 -9.42 -4.24 22.33
N LYS A 176 -9.42 -3.09 23.02
CA LYS A 176 -9.09 -2.98 24.46
C LYS A 176 -7.75 -3.64 24.82
N GLY A 177 -6.81 -3.65 23.87
CA GLY A 177 -5.51 -4.26 24.03
C GLY A 177 -5.44 -5.76 23.74
N GLU A 178 -6.55 -6.40 23.38
CA GLU A 178 -6.50 -7.78 22.86
C GLU A 178 -5.66 -7.85 21.58
N ARG A 179 -5.01 -8.98 21.37
CA ARG A 179 -4.24 -9.25 20.17
C ARG A 179 -5.14 -9.29 18.95
N CYS A 180 -4.67 -8.71 17.84
CA CYS A 180 -5.40 -8.71 16.58
C CYS A 180 -4.52 -9.16 15.41
N ILE A 181 -5.15 -9.61 14.32
CA ILE A 181 -4.48 -9.81 13.04
C ILE A 181 -4.62 -8.52 12.22
N VAL A 182 -3.52 -8.05 11.64
CA VAL A 182 -3.53 -6.91 10.70
C VAL A 182 -3.29 -7.40 9.29
N VAL A 183 -4.29 -7.17 8.43
CA VAL A 183 -4.27 -7.49 7.00
C VAL A 183 -3.96 -6.24 6.20
N THR A 184 -2.85 -6.25 5.48
CA THR A 184 -2.46 -5.18 4.55
C THR A 184 -1.53 -5.72 3.47
N SER A 185 -1.18 -4.89 2.47
CA SER A 185 -0.21 -5.28 1.44
C SER A 185 1.16 -5.58 2.06
N ALA A 186 1.85 -6.58 1.54
CA ALA A 186 3.14 -7.01 2.06
C ALA A 186 4.17 -5.86 2.14
N ALA A 187 4.24 -5.02 1.10
CA ALA A 187 5.11 -3.84 1.11
C ALA A 187 4.78 -2.84 2.22
N HIS A 188 3.48 -2.70 2.56
CA HIS A 188 3.00 -1.78 3.62
C HIS A 188 3.12 -2.35 5.03
N MET A 189 3.34 -3.65 5.19
CA MET A 189 3.28 -4.35 6.47
C MET A 189 4.26 -3.80 7.50
N ARG A 190 5.52 -3.56 7.10
CA ARG A 190 6.58 -3.05 7.99
C ARG A 190 6.17 -1.73 8.65
N ARG A 191 5.65 -0.78 7.88
CA ARG A 191 5.22 0.53 8.39
C ARG A 191 3.96 0.42 9.25
N SER A 192 2.99 -0.40 8.84
CA SER A 192 1.77 -0.63 9.61
C SER A 192 2.05 -1.22 11.00
N LEU A 193 2.85 -2.29 11.08
CA LEU A 193 3.19 -2.91 12.36
C LEU A 193 3.97 -1.97 13.28
N ALA A 194 4.86 -1.13 12.73
CA ALA A 194 5.58 -0.15 13.53
C ALA A 194 4.64 0.88 14.16
N LEU A 195 3.65 1.37 13.40
CA LEU A 195 2.62 2.30 13.89
C LEU A 195 1.68 1.63 14.90
N PHE A 196 1.26 0.38 14.65
CA PHE A 196 0.43 -0.38 15.58
C PHE A 196 1.16 -0.65 16.90
N ARG A 197 2.42 -1.04 16.84
CA ARG A 197 3.26 -1.23 18.03
C ARG A 197 3.40 0.08 18.83
N LYS A 198 3.63 1.21 18.17
CA LYS A 198 3.71 2.52 18.80
C LYS A 198 2.39 2.93 19.47
N ALA A 199 1.27 2.55 18.90
CA ALA A 199 -0.06 2.75 19.49
C ALA A 199 -0.37 1.76 20.63
N GLY A 200 0.51 0.80 20.92
CA GLY A 200 0.33 -0.22 21.97
C GLY A 200 -0.63 -1.34 21.57
N VAL A 201 -0.72 -1.64 20.27
CA VAL A 201 -1.52 -2.76 19.74
C VAL A 201 -0.59 -3.94 19.46
N ASP A 202 -0.90 -5.10 20.04
CA ASP A 202 -0.24 -6.39 19.68
C ASP A 202 -0.88 -6.91 18.39
N ALA A 203 -0.16 -6.72 17.28
CA ALA A 203 -0.63 -7.02 15.94
C ALA A 203 0.15 -8.16 15.29
N LEU A 204 -0.56 -9.25 14.94
CA LEU A 204 -0.02 -10.35 14.14
C LEU A 204 -0.13 -9.99 12.65
N PRO A 205 0.97 -10.03 11.86
CA PRO A 205 0.92 -9.73 10.44
C PRO A 205 0.20 -10.79 9.61
N ALA A 206 -0.68 -10.35 8.72
CA ALA A 206 -1.25 -11.15 7.65
C ALA A 206 -1.06 -10.41 6.31
N PRO A 207 0.14 -10.49 5.72
CA PRO A 207 0.46 -9.83 4.48
C PRO A 207 -0.27 -10.47 3.30
N THR A 208 -0.74 -9.62 2.39
CA THR A 208 -1.33 -10.02 1.11
C THR A 208 -0.83 -9.08 0.00
N HIS A 209 -1.34 -9.22 -1.22
CA HIS A 209 -0.99 -8.34 -2.34
C HIS A 209 0.53 -8.14 -2.47
N PHE A 210 1.26 -9.26 -2.60
CA PHE A 210 2.69 -9.25 -2.90
C PHE A 210 2.90 -8.80 -4.35
N LEU A 211 3.73 -7.79 -4.54
CA LEU A 211 4.08 -7.27 -5.86
C LEU A 211 5.41 -7.87 -6.37
N SER A 212 6.30 -8.28 -5.47
CA SER A 212 7.52 -8.97 -5.84
C SER A 212 7.26 -10.45 -6.09
N GLN A 213 7.86 -10.99 -7.15
CA GLN A 213 7.83 -12.42 -7.42
C GLN A 213 8.86 -13.12 -6.51
N ARG A 214 8.39 -13.92 -5.57
CA ARG A 214 9.25 -14.58 -4.57
C ARG A 214 10.06 -15.74 -5.15
N ASN A 215 9.53 -16.44 -6.16
CA ASN A 215 10.12 -17.67 -6.73
C ASN A 215 10.12 -17.63 -8.27
N ALA A 216 10.36 -16.47 -8.88
CA ALA A 216 10.37 -16.38 -10.33
C ALA A 216 11.63 -17.01 -10.91
N SER A 217 11.47 -18.01 -11.74
CA SER A 217 12.46 -18.37 -12.75
C SER A 217 12.50 -17.30 -13.84
N LEU A 218 13.67 -17.00 -14.37
CA LEU A 218 13.83 -16.09 -15.50
C LEU A 218 12.94 -16.55 -16.67
N SER A 219 12.14 -15.64 -17.20
CA SER A 219 11.31 -15.84 -18.37
C SER A 219 11.74 -14.92 -19.51
N LEU A 220 11.40 -15.25 -20.75
CA LEU A 220 11.63 -14.35 -21.88
C LEU A 220 10.99 -12.97 -21.69
N GLY A 221 9.89 -12.90 -20.94
CA GLY A 221 9.22 -11.65 -20.61
C GLY A 221 10.06 -10.72 -19.70
N ASP A 222 11.10 -11.21 -19.04
CA ASP A 222 11.95 -10.39 -18.15
C ASP A 222 12.97 -9.54 -18.93
N PHE A 223 13.15 -9.83 -20.23
CA PHE A 223 13.95 -9.01 -21.12
C PHE A 223 13.21 -7.79 -21.69
N PHE A 224 11.97 -7.57 -21.29
CA PHE A 224 11.16 -6.43 -21.73
C PHE A 224 10.78 -5.54 -20.55
N PRO A 225 10.67 -4.21 -20.77
CA PRO A 225 10.21 -3.29 -19.74
C PRO A 225 8.76 -3.61 -19.35
N LYS A 226 8.44 -3.53 -18.04
CA LYS A 226 7.11 -3.85 -17.49
C LYS A 226 6.56 -2.69 -16.68
N THR A 227 5.30 -2.35 -16.90
CA THR A 227 4.57 -1.37 -16.08
C THR A 227 4.52 -1.77 -14.60
N GLY A 228 4.45 -3.08 -14.31
CA GLY A 228 4.50 -3.60 -12.94
C GLY A 228 5.79 -3.26 -12.20
N HIS A 229 6.93 -3.16 -12.89
CA HIS A 229 8.20 -2.75 -12.28
C HIS A 229 8.19 -1.26 -11.90
N ILE A 230 7.59 -0.41 -12.76
CA ILE A 230 7.43 1.03 -12.47
C ILE A 230 6.51 1.20 -11.25
N HIS A 231 5.36 0.52 -11.23
CA HIS A 231 4.45 0.53 -10.10
C HIS A 231 5.12 0.02 -8.81
N GLY A 232 5.87 -1.09 -8.89
CA GLY A 232 6.62 -1.62 -7.74
C GLY A 232 7.67 -0.65 -7.20
N ALA A 233 8.33 0.11 -8.07
CA ALA A 233 9.28 1.14 -7.67
C ALA A 233 8.58 2.31 -6.95
N ASP A 234 7.41 2.75 -7.45
CA ASP A 234 6.60 3.80 -6.81
C ASP A 234 6.12 3.35 -5.43
N VAL A 235 5.61 2.11 -5.30
CA VAL A 235 5.20 1.54 -4.01
C VAL A 235 6.38 1.47 -3.04
N ALA A 236 7.54 0.96 -3.47
CA ALA A 236 8.72 0.88 -2.63
C ALA A 236 9.17 2.27 -2.15
N ALA A 237 9.26 3.24 -3.04
CA ALA A 237 9.63 4.62 -2.71
C ALA A 237 8.64 5.23 -1.68
N HIS A 238 7.34 5.06 -1.91
CA HIS A 238 6.30 5.52 -0.99
C HIS A 238 6.48 4.94 0.43
N GLU A 239 6.72 3.63 0.54
CA GLU A 239 6.87 2.98 1.85
C GLU A 239 8.18 3.37 2.56
N TYR A 240 9.30 3.48 1.83
CA TYR A 240 10.55 3.95 2.44
C TYR A 240 10.47 5.40 2.89
N LEU A 241 9.86 6.28 2.09
CA LEU A 241 9.62 7.68 2.49
C LEU A 241 8.66 7.76 3.67
N GLY A 242 7.60 6.95 3.68
CA GLY A 242 6.67 6.85 4.79
C GLY A 242 7.33 6.37 6.09
N LEU A 243 8.21 5.37 6.02
CA LEU A 243 9.01 4.89 7.16
C LEU A 243 9.99 5.96 7.67
N ALA A 244 10.72 6.62 6.76
CA ALA A 244 11.65 7.68 7.10
C ALA A 244 10.91 8.85 7.79
N TRP A 245 9.79 9.27 7.22
CA TRP A 245 8.96 10.31 7.80
C TRP A 245 8.43 9.94 9.19
N ALA A 246 7.91 8.72 9.35
CA ALA A 246 7.40 8.25 10.64
C ALA A 246 8.48 8.22 11.72
N ARG A 247 9.73 7.83 11.37
CA ARG A 247 10.89 7.89 12.28
C ARG A 247 11.26 9.33 12.64
N LEU A 248 11.41 10.21 11.65
CA LEU A 248 11.80 11.60 11.87
C LEU A 248 10.79 12.39 12.73
N THR A 249 9.51 12.00 12.66
CA THR A 249 8.43 12.64 13.42
C THR A 249 8.09 11.92 14.74
N GLY A 250 8.86 10.91 15.14
CA GLY A 250 8.66 10.17 16.38
C GLY A 250 7.38 9.33 16.45
N ARG A 251 6.82 8.95 15.27
CA ARG A 251 5.59 8.15 15.16
C ARG A 251 5.83 6.65 15.24
N ILE A 252 7.09 6.24 15.04
CA ILE A 252 7.58 4.86 15.20
C ILE A 252 8.94 4.87 15.88
#